data_652c684fc983cda9e6b0c06a873876ee
#
_entry.id   652c684fc983cda9e6b0c06a873876ee
#
_cell.length_a   1.000
_cell.length_b   1.000
_cell.length_c   1.000
_cell.angle_alpha   90.00
_cell.angle_beta   90.00
_cell.angle_gamma   90.00
#
_symmetry.space_group_name_H-M   'P 1'
#
loop_
_entity.id
_entity.type
_entity.pdbx_description
1 polymer ?
#
loop_
_entity_poly.entity_id
_entity_poly.type
_entity_poly.pdbx_seq_one_letter_code
_entity_poly.pdbx_strand_id
1 'polypeptide(L)' 'MKHTLSILLQNESGALVRVAGLFSSRGYNIDSLNVAPTADIEVSRLTLVTHGSDDSIDQILKQARKLVDVIEAVELP' A
#
# COMPACT_ATOMS: atom_id res chain seq x y z
N MET A 1 -1.97 16.76 3.19
CA MET A 1 -0.78 16.36 3.97
C MET A 1 -0.16 15.11 3.34
N LYS A 2 1.15 15.05 3.32
CA LYS A 2 1.90 13.94 2.75
C LYS A 2 1.97 12.77 3.74
N HIS A 3 1.73 11.57 3.24
CA HIS A 3 1.79 10.34 4.04
C HIS A 3 2.63 9.29 3.34
N THR A 4 3.42 8.57 4.09
CA THR A 4 4.21 7.45 3.59
C THR A 4 3.67 6.16 4.20
N LEU A 5 3.30 5.23 3.34
CA LEU A 5 2.69 3.97 3.76
C LEU A 5 3.62 2.81 3.43
N SER A 6 3.69 1.84 4.34
CA SER A 6 4.44 0.61 4.13
C SER A 6 3.47 -0.56 4.10
N ILE A 7 3.48 -1.32 3.02
CA ILE A 7 2.55 -2.42 2.82
C ILE A 7 3.37 -3.67 2.48
N LEU A 8 3.22 -4.70 3.29
CA LEU A 8 3.80 -6.00 2.99
C LEU A 8 2.81 -6.80 2.18
N LEU A 9 3.26 -7.32 1.04
CA LEU A 9 2.45 -8.04 0.07
C LEU A 9 2.95 -9.45 -0.14
N GLN A 10 2.02 -10.37 -0.43
CA GLN A 10 2.39 -11.63 -1.05
C GLN A 10 3.07 -11.34 -2.38
N ASN A 11 4.19 -11.98 -2.65
CA ASN A 11 4.93 -11.78 -3.90
C ASN A 11 4.28 -12.61 -5.01
N GLU A 12 3.06 -12.24 -5.38
CA GLU A 12 2.26 -12.90 -6.38
C GLU A 12 1.94 -11.98 -7.54
N SER A 13 1.73 -12.60 -8.70
CA SER A 13 1.31 -11.86 -9.87
C SER A 13 0.01 -11.12 -9.61
N GLY A 14 -0.02 -9.82 -9.90
CA GLY A 14 -1.20 -9.00 -9.73
C GLY A 14 -1.40 -8.37 -8.36
N ALA A 15 -0.63 -8.76 -7.33
CA ALA A 15 -0.77 -8.19 -6.00
C ALA A 15 -0.54 -6.68 -6.00
N LEU A 16 0.53 -6.25 -6.66
CA LEU A 16 0.85 -4.83 -6.79
C LEU A 16 -0.26 -4.07 -7.52
N VAL A 17 -0.78 -4.66 -8.59
CA VAL A 17 -1.86 -4.05 -9.39
C VAL A 17 -3.12 -3.87 -8.53
N ARG A 18 -3.44 -4.87 -7.70
CA ARG A 18 -4.63 -4.78 -6.85
C ARG A 18 -4.49 -3.67 -5.80
N VAL A 19 -3.31 -3.54 -5.19
CA VAL A 19 -3.08 -2.48 -4.20
C VAL A 19 -3.09 -1.11 -4.86
N ALA A 20 -2.34 -0.95 -5.96
CA ALA A 20 -2.31 0.32 -6.69
C ALA A 20 -3.70 0.68 -7.21
N GLY A 21 -4.47 -0.30 -7.68
CA GLY A 21 -5.83 -0.12 -8.15
C GLY A 21 -6.76 0.35 -7.04
N LEU A 22 -6.58 -0.15 -5.83
CA LEU A 22 -7.37 0.29 -4.69
C LEU A 22 -7.20 1.80 -4.44
N PHE A 23 -5.95 2.27 -4.41
CA PHE A 23 -5.66 3.69 -4.22
C PHE A 23 -6.24 4.51 -5.36
N SER A 24 -6.02 4.08 -6.59
CA SER A 24 -6.50 4.78 -7.78
C SER A 24 -8.04 4.85 -7.82
N SER A 25 -8.72 3.74 -7.50
CA SER A 25 -10.19 3.68 -7.55
C SER A 25 -10.84 4.56 -6.48
N ARG A 26 -10.11 4.88 -5.41
CA ARG A 26 -10.61 5.75 -4.33
C ARG A 26 -10.18 7.21 -4.53
N GLY A 27 -9.56 7.53 -5.66
CA GLY A 27 -9.17 8.90 -5.98
C GLY A 27 -7.88 9.38 -5.32
N TYR A 28 -7.08 8.47 -4.75
CA TYR A 28 -5.79 8.84 -4.18
C TYR A 28 -4.75 8.95 -5.28
N ASN A 29 -3.99 10.04 -5.24
CA ASN A 29 -2.86 10.19 -6.13
C ASN A 29 -1.64 9.55 -5.51
N ILE A 30 -0.96 8.69 -6.29
CA ILE A 30 0.28 8.05 -5.85
C ILE A 30 1.43 8.92 -6.31
N ASP A 31 2.08 9.61 -5.37
CA ASP A 31 3.20 10.50 -5.67
C ASP A 31 4.48 9.72 -5.94
N SER A 32 4.70 8.64 -5.21
CA SER A 32 5.81 7.74 -5.48
C SER A 32 5.46 6.34 -5.01
N LEU A 33 6.09 5.35 -5.64
CA LEU A 33 5.84 3.95 -5.35
C LEU A 33 7.14 3.20 -5.55
N ASN A 34 7.53 2.43 -4.53
CA ASN A 34 8.73 1.62 -4.57
C ASN A 34 8.40 0.23 -4.06
N VAL A 35 8.84 -0.79 -4.80
CA VAL A 35 8.64 -2.19 -4.42
C VAL A 35 10.01 -2.82 -4.26
N ALA A 36 10.24 -3.46 -3.12
CA ALA A 36 11.51 -4.09 -2.82
C ALA A 36 11.29 -5.49 -2.24
N PRO A 37 12.23 -6.42 -2.50
CA PRO A 37 12.17 -7.73 -1.86
C PRO A 37 12.44 -7.60 -0.36
N THR A 38 11.97 -8.61 0.40
CA THR A 38 12.29 -8.76 1.81
C THR A 38 13.22 -9.95 1.98
N ALA A 39 13.55 -10.30 3.21
CA ALA A 39 14.31 -11.51 3.49
C ALA A 39 13.54 -12.77 3.10
N ASP A 40 12.21 -12.70 3.06
CA ASP A 40 11.34 -13.77 2.61
C ASP A 40 11.02 -13.55 1.13
N ILE A 41 11.43 -14.51 0.28
CA ILE A 41 11.24 -14.38 -1.16
C ILE A 41 9.75 -14.35 -1.58
N GLU A 42 8.86 -14.82 -0.70
CA GLU A 42 7.43 -14.81 -0.96
C GLU A 42 6.75 -13.51 -0.58
N VAL A 43 7.51 -12.56 -0.01
CA VAL A 43 6.97 -11.30 0.50
C VAL A 43 7.73 -10.13 -0.10
N SER A 44 6.99 -9.14 -0.57
CA SER A 44 7.55 -7.87 -1.05
C SER A 44 7.09 -6.73 -0.16
N ARG A 45 7.90 -5.68 -0.06
CA ARG A 45 7.54 -4.44 0.64
C ARG A 45 7.26 -3.36 -0.38
N LEU A 46 6.08 -2.81 -0.30
CA LEU A 46 5.65 -1.65 -1.08
C LEU A 46 5.73 -0.42 -0.19
N THR A 47 6.48 0.58 -0.63
CA THR A 47 6.51 1.88 0.04
C THR A 47 5.84 2.88 -0.89
N LEU A 48 4.79 3.53 -0.41
CA LEU A 48 3.94 4.38 -1.23
C LEU A 48 3.79 5.74 -0.55
N VAL A 49 3.96 6.81 -1.33
CA VAL A 49 3.74 8.18 -0.85
C VAL A 49 2.48 8.72 -1.53
N THR A 50 1.58 9.25 -0.72
CA THR A 50 0.34 9.83 -1.20
C THR A 50 0.00 11.06 -0.35
N HIS A 51 -0.98 11.84 -0.79
CA HIS A 51 -1.48 13.00 -0.06
C HIS A 51 -2.94 12.77 0.31
N GLY A 52 -3.34 13.28 1.46
CA GLY A 52 -4.71 13.22 1.93
C GLY A 52 -4.84 13.67 3.37
N SER A 53 -6.07 13.70 3.88
CA SER A 53 -6.30 13.96 5.29
C SER A 53 -5.97 12.71 6.11
N ASP A 54 -5.73 12.89 7.40
CA ASP A 54 -5.44 11.76 8.30
C ASP A 54 -6.59 10.74 8.28
N ASP A 55 -7.84 11.21 8.25
CA ASP A 55 -9.00 10.34 8.19
C ASP A 55 -9.05 9.53 6.90
N SER A 56 -8.73 10.18 5.77
CA SER A 56 -8.69 9.50 4.48
C SER A 56 -7.65 8.39 4.46
N ILE A 57 -6.46 8.67 4.99
CA ILE A 57 -5.38 7.69 5.03
C ILE A 57 -5.76 6.52 5.93
N ASP A 58 -6.38 6.78 7.06
CA ASP A 58 -6.85 5.73 7.96
C ASP A 58 -7.86 4.81 7.25
N GLN A 59 -8.77 5.39 6.50
CA GLN A 59 -9.76 4.66 5.72
C GLN A 59 -9.11 3.77 4.66
N ILE A 60 -8.16 4.31 3.89
CA ILE A 60 -7.51 3.54 2.82
C ILE A 60 -6.67 2.40 3.39
N LEU A 61 -6.02 2.61 4.54
CA LEU A 61 -5.27 1.54 5.21
C LEU A 61 -6.19 0.41 5.64
N LYS A 62 -7.37 0.73 6.17
CA LYS A 62 -8.37 -0.28 6.54
C LYS A 62 -8.82 -1.08 5.33
N GLN A 63 -9.02 -0.41 4.19
CA GLN A 63 -9.39 -1.10 2.96
C GLN A 63 -8.26 -1.98 2.43
N ALA A 64 -7.03 -1.49 2.49
CA ALA A 64 -5.86 -2.26 2.05
C ALA A 64 -5.71 -3.55 2.84
N ARG A 65 -5.93 -3.48 4.16
CA ARG A 65 -5.84 -4.65 5.04
C ARG A 65 -6.85 -5.76 4.71
N LYS A 66 -7.90 -5.44 3.96
CA LYS A 66 -8.91 -6.41 3.54
C LYS A 66 -8.52 -7.17 2.27
N LEU A 67 -7.51 -6.70 1.55
CA LEU A 67 -7.05 -7.40 0.34
C LEU A 67 -6.33 -8.68 0.73
N VAL A 68 -6.63 -9.76 0.03
CA VAL A 68 -6.09 -11.08 0.35
C VAL A 68 -4.56 -11.13 0.24
N ASP A 69 -3.99 -10.30 -0.63
CA ASP A 69 -2.54 -10.27 -0.85
C ASP A 69 -1.78 -9.44 0.17
N VAL A 70 -2.48 -8.66 0.99
CA VAL A 70 -1.85 -7.75 1.95
C VAL A 70 -1.64 -8.47 3.27
N ILE A 71 -0.38 -8.52 3.70
CA ILE A 71 0.01 -9.12 4.97
C ILE A 71 -0.06 -8.08 6.07
N GLU A 72 0.42 -6.87 5.77
CA GLU A 72 0.45 -5.78 6.74
C GLU A 72 0.39 -4.46 5.98
N ALA A 73 -0.29 -3.47 6.54
CA ALA A 73 -0.35 -2.13 5.97
C ALA A 73 -0.33 -1.13 7.11
N VAL A 74 0.70 -0.28 7.14
CA VAL A 74 0.90 0.72 8.20
C VAL A 74 1.38 2.03 7.62
N GLU A 75 1.14 3.11 8.35
CA GLU A 75 1.72 4.40 8.02
C GLU A 75 3.05 4.54 8.72
N LEU A 76 4.07 5.02 7.99
CA LEU A 76 5.39 5.30 8.56
C LEU A 76 5.41 6.71 9.16
N PRO A 77 6.09 6.91 10.31
CA PRO A 77 6.19 8.22 10.94
C PRO A 77 6.95 9.25 10.10
#